data_c756aaa53914141ce2abbd8d5fd26b4d
#
_entry.id   c756aaa53914141ce2abbd8d5fd26b4d
#
_cell.length_a   1.000
_cell.length_b   1.000
_cell.length_c   1.000
_cell.angle_alpha   90.00
_cell.angle_beta   90.00
_cell.angle_gamma   90.00
#
_symmetry.space_group_name_H-M   'P 1'
#
loop_
_entity.id
_entity.type
_entity.pdbx_description
1 polymer ?
#
loop_
_entity_poly.entity_id
_entity_poly.type
_entity_poly.pdbx_seq_one_letter_code
_entity_poly.pdbx_strand_id
1 'polypeptide(L)'
;MPNPEKMQRWKYVPTEYRFWVPENVALVFTRGVENHLSISYNYKDWKFAVSGNYVFTATTDESDLAAANGNKGKQLIYIPRHHANLFADVHWKQWNLNYTLEMTGVRNTSYAAGSYFSYDLPAYVLHHIALGRQIGKFKLELRCNNLTDKAYQNVLWRAMPGRSWEIMAGWKF
;
A
#
# COMPACT_ATOMS: atom_id res chain seq x y z
N MET A 1 -23.09 -15.01 15.76
CA MET A 1 -21.67 -15.26 15.48
C MET A 1 -21.34 -14.55 14.18
N PRO A 2 -20.36 -13.65 14.12
CA PRO A 2 -20.02 -13.02 12.86
C PRO A 2 -19.48 -14.07 11.89
N ASN A 3 -19.98 -14.02 10.67
CA ASN A 3 -19.56 -14.87 9.56
C ASN A 3 -18.05 -14.59 9.31
N PRO A 4 -17.15 -15.57 9.42
CA PRO A 4 -15.75 -15.33 9.15
C PRO A 4 -15.62 -14.91 7.68
N GLU A 5 -15.09 -13.70 7.45
CA GLU A 5 -14.80 -13.22 6.10
C GLU A 5 -13.89 -14.22 5.41
N LYS A 6 -14.35 -14.77 4.30
CA LYS A 6 -13.61 -15.75 3.52
C LYS A 6 -12.48 -15.02 2.79
N MET A 7 -11.30 -14.97 3.39
CA MET A 7 -10.11 -14.44 2.74
C MET A 7 -9.63 -15.42 1.68
N GLN A 8 -9.31 -14.93 0.49
CA GLN A 8 -8.80 -15.72 -0.63
C GLN A 8 -7.27 -15.68 -0.65
N ARG A 9 -6.64 -16.84 -0.93
CA ARG A 9 -5.22 -16.94 -1.26
C ARG A 9 -5.03 -17.60 -2.62
N TRP A 10 -3.89 -17.37 -3.24
CA TRP A 10 -3.51 -18.06 -4.45
C TRP A 10 -2.83 -19.41 -4.12
N LYS A 11 -3.30 -20.49 -4.70
CA LYS A 11 -2.72 -21.82 -4.59
C LYS A 11 -2.18 -22.25 -5.95
N TYR A 12 -0.93 -22.73 -5.95
CA TYR A 12 -0.37 -23.38 -7.12
C TYR A 12 -0.91 -24.80 -7.23
N VAL A 13 -1.53 -25.12 -8.37
CA VAL A 13 -2.01 -26.47 -8.65
C VAL A 13 -1.03 -27.11 -9.63
N PRO A 14 -0.28 -28.17 -9.23
CA PRO A 14 0.65 -28.88 -10.06
C PRO A 14 -0.11 -29.83 -11.01
N THR A 15 -0.92 -29.26 -11.88
CA THR A 15 -1.57 -29.97 -12.99
C THR A 15 -0.77 -29.78 -14.25
N GLU A 16 -1.16 -30.46 -15.34
CA GLU A 16 -0.56 -30.31 -16.67
C GLU A 16 -0.42 -28.84 -17.13
N TYR A 17 -1.27 -27.95 -16.64
CA TYR A 17 -1.29 -26.52 -17.01
C TYR A 17 -0.55 -25.58 -16.06
N ARG A 18 -0.09 -26.03 -14.90
CA ARG A 18 0.74 -25.27 -13.93
C ARG A 18 0.23 -23.84 -13.65
N PHE A 19 -0.99 -23.66 -13.24
CA PHE A 19 -1.58 -22.35 -12.97
C PHE A 19 -1.89 -22.11 -11.49
N TRP A 20 -2.02 -20.84 -11.14
CA TRP A 20 -2.43 -20.40 -9.82
C TRP A 20 -3.96 -20.27 -9.77
N VAL A 21 -4.58 -20.85 -8.75
CA VAL A 21 -6.01 -20.73 -8.50
C VAL A 21 -6.27 -20.01 -7.18
N PRO A 22 -7.34 -19.19 -7.07
CA PRO A 22 -7.75 -18.63 -5.80
C PRO A 22 -8.32 -19.75 -4.92
N GLU A 23 -7.89 -19.79 -3.66
CA GLU A 23 -8.40 -20.70 -2.63
C GLU A 23 -8.88 -19.88 -1.44
N ASN A 24 -10.03 -20.22 -0.87
CA ASN A 24 -10.51 -19.59 0.35
C ASN A 24 -9.68 -20.08 1.55
N VAL A 25 -9.15 -19.16 2.33
CA VAL A 25 -8.56 -19.47 3.63
C VAL A 25 -9.69 -19.64 4.63
N ALA A 26 -9.86 -20.85 5.16
CA ALA A 26 -11.02 -21.21 5.97
C ALA A 26 -11.07 -20.50 7.33
N LEU A 27 -9.90 -20.17 7.90
CA LEU A 27 -9.79 -19.47 9.19
C LEU A 27 -8.57 -18.55 9.19
N VAL A 28 -8.82 -17.26 9.40
CA VAL A 28 -7.77 -16.24 9.51
C VAL A 28 -7.92 -15.51 10.82
N PHE A 29 -6.81 -15.32 11.53
CA PHE A 29 -6.78 -14.49 12.72
C PHE A 29 -6.00 -13.20 12.42
N THR A 30 -6.66 -12.05 12.58
CA THR A 30 -6.06 -10.74 12.36
C THR A 30 -6.03 -9.95 13.66
N ARG A 31 -4.86 -9.37 13.98
CA ARG A 31 -4.67 -8.44 15.09
C ARG A 31 -3.74 -7.32 14.67
N GLY A 32 -3.94 -6.14 15.22
CA GLY A 32 -3.10 -5.01 14.84
C GLY A 32 -3.32 -3.78 15.69
N VAL A 33 -2.55 -2.76 15.37
CA VAL A 33 -2.67 -1.42 15.94
C VAL A 33 -2.66 -0.43 14.80
N GLU A 34 -3.60 0.49 14.81
CA GLU A 34 -3.67 1.60 13.87
C GLU A 34 -3.54 2.92 14.64
N ASN A 35 -2.68 3.81 14.14
CA ASN A 35 -2.50 5.14 14.67
C ASN A 35 -2.72 6.15 13.57
N HIS A 36 -3.47 7.20 13.87
CA HIS A 36 -3.65 8.34 13.00
C HIS A 36 -3.31 9.63 13.75
N LEU A 37 -2.52 10.49 13.11
CA LEU A 37 -2.18 11.82 13.61
C LEU A 37 -2.48 12.85 12.52
N SER A 38 -3.09 13.97 12.91
CA SER A 38 -3.33 15.09 12.01
C SER A 38 -3.05 16.40 12.75
N ILE A 39 -2.29 17.28 12.10
CA ILE A 39 -1.93 18.59 12.63
C ILE A 39 -2.17 19.61 11.51
N SER A 40 -2.80 20.73 11.85
CA SER A 40 -2.96 21.85 10.92
C SER A 40 -2.56 23.15 11.58
N TYR A 41 -1.97 24.06 10.80
CA TYR A 41 -1.53 25.36 11.24
C TYR A 41 -1.78 26.40 10.16
N ASN A 42 -2.35 27.57 10.56
CA ASN A 42 -2.59 28.68 9.65
C ASN A 42 -1.78 29.89 10.09
N TYR A 43 -1.08 30.51 9.14
CA TYR A 43 -0.31 31.73 9.36
C TYR A 43 -0.47 32.68 8.18
N LYS A 44 -1.15 33.79 8.36
CA LYS A 44 -1.50 34.74 7.31
C LYS A 44 -2.16 34.02 6.11
N ASP A 45 -1.56 34.15 4.93
CA ASP A 45 -2.02 33.49 3.70
C ASP A 45 -1.60 32.03 3.57
N TRP A 46 -0.83 31.51 4.55
CA TRP A 46 -0.34 30.13 4.54
C TRP A 46 -1.25 29.22 5.36
N LYS A 47 -1.54 28.05 4.80
CA LYS A 47 -2.18 26.96 5.52
C LYS A 47 -1.32 25.72 5.36
N PHE A 48 -1.00 25.12 6.47
CA PHE A 48 -0.21 23.88 6.54
C PHE A 48 -1.10 22.79 7.13
N ALA A 49 -1.07 21.61 6.54
CA ALA A 49 -1.68 20.44 7.12
C ALA A 49 -0.74 19.23 6.93
N VAL A 50 -0.54 18.48 7.98
CA VAL A 50 0.19 17.22 7.95
C VAL A 50 -0.66 16.18 8.62
N SER A 51 -0.87 15.07 7.94
CA SER A 51 -1.55 13.91 8.52
C SER A 51 -0.80 12.64 8.16
N GLY A 52 -0.86 11.67 9.04
CA GLY A 52 -0.21 10.39 8.81
C GLY A 52 -0.94 9.28 9.51
N ASN A 53 -0.84 8.10 8.95
CA ASN A 53 -1.31 6.88 9.57
C ASN A 53 -0.22 5.80 9.51
N TYR A 54 -0.17 5.01 10.56
CA TYR A 54 0.67 3.83 10.65
C TYR A 54 -0.18 2.66 11.11
N VAL A 55 -0.05 1.55 10.40
CA VAL A 55 -0.76 0.30 10.68
C VAL A 55 0.26 -0.81 10.89
N PHE A 56 0.14 -1.47 12.03
CA PHE A 56 0.75 -2.77 12.27
C PHE A 56 -0.33 -3.83 12.21
N THR A 57 -0.17 -4.85 11.35
CA THR A 57 -1.16 -5.92 11.17
C THR A 57 -0.46 -7.29 11.16
N ALA A 58 -0.81 -8.15 12.10
CA ALA A 58 -0.45 -9.55 12.07
C ALA A 58 -1.68 -10.36 11.64
N THR A 59 -1.63 -10.92 10.44
CA THR A 59 -2.73 -11.71 9.84
C THR A 59 -2.21 -13.12 9.59
N THR A 60 -2.68 -14.10 10.36
CA THR A 60 -2.17 -15.47 10.36
C THR A 60 -3.22 -16.47 9.87
N ASP A 61 -2.73 -17.51 9.17
CA ASP A 61 -3.57 -18.64 8.75
C ASP A 61 -3.70 -19.62 9.90
N GLU A 62 -4.90 -19.77 10.42
CA GLU A 62 -5.22 -20.68 11.54
C GLU A 62 -6.02 -21.90 11.09
N SER A 63 -6.14 -22.12 9.79
CA SER A 63 -6.92 -23.22 9.22
C SER A 63 -6.29 -24.59 9.52
N ASP A 64 -7.12 -25.64 9.51
CA ASP A 64 -6.67 -27.03 9.66
C ASP A 64 -5.73 -27.43 8.52
N LEU A 65 -5.95 -26.90 7.32
CA LEU A 65 -5.07 -27.11 6.18
C LEU A 65 -3.70 -26.48 6.40
N ALA A 66 -3.64 -25.30 7.01
CA ALA A 66 -2.38 -24.67 7.39
C ALA A 66 -1.66 -25.50 8.46
N ALA A 67 -2.39 -26.06 9.41
CA ALA A 67 -1.82 -26.96 10.43
C ALA A 67 -1.22 -28.21 9.78
N ALA A 68 -1.95 -28.86 8.88
CA ALA A 68 -1.47 -30.05 8.15
C ALA A 68 -0.21 -29.78 7.31
N ASN A 69 -0.05 -28.54 6.80
CA ASN A 69 1.10 -28.12 5.99
C ASN A 69 2.23 -27.45 6.82
N GLY A 70 2.12 -27.40 8.16
CA GLY A 70 3.10 -26.73 9.02
C GLY A 70 3.15 -25.20 8.87
N ASN A 71 2.05 -24.59 8.41
CA ASN A 71 1.95 -23.16 8.15
C ASN A 71 1.04 -22.40 9.12
N LYS A 72 0.39 -23.11 10.06
CA LYS A 72 -0.47 -22.50 11.06
C LYS A 72 0.28 -21.42 11.87
N GLY A 73 -0.36 -20.28 12.08
CA GLY A 73 0.21 -19.16 12.80
C GLY A 73 1.22 -18.31 11.98
N LYS A 74 1.52 -18.68 10.73
CA LYS A 74 2.38 -17.86 9.86
C LYS A 74 1.59 -16.71 9.26
N GLN A 75 2.29 -15.57 9.07
CA GLN A 75 1.74 -14.39 8.38
C GLN A 75 1.28 -14.78 6.98
N LEU A 76 0.08 -14.34 6.58
CA LEU A 76 -0.42 -14.54 5.22
C LEU A 76 0.53 -13.91 4.18
N ILE A 77 0.67 -14.59 3.06
CA ILE A 77 1.48 -14.13 1.94
C ILE A 77 0.89 -12.84 1.34
N TYR A 78 1.75 -11.98 0.81
CA TYR A 78 1.44 -10.67 0.22
C TYR A 78 0.82 -9.63 1.18
N ILE A 79 0.62 -9.93 2.45
CA ILE A 79 0.12 -8.98 3.45
C ILE A 79 1.29 -8.42 4.26
N PRO A 80 1.61 -7.11 4.16
CA PRO A 80 2.66 -6.50 4.93
C PRO A 80 2.23 -6.39 6.39
N ARG A 81 3.18 -6.57 7.33
CA ARG A 81 2.95 -6.28 8.75
C ARG A 81 2.94 -4.80 9.06
N HIS A 82 3.65 -4.01 8.27
CA HIS A 82 3.82 -2.58 8.49
C HIS A 82 3.40 -1.81 7.24
N HIS A 83 2.53 -0.86 7.41
CA HIS A 83 2.10 0.07 6.37
C HIS A 83 1.99 1.47 6.98
N ALA A 84 2.44 2.49 6.26
CA ALA A 84 2.32 3.86 6.70
C ALA A 84 2.11 4.80 5.53
N ASN A 85 1.36 5.87 5.76
CA ASN A 85 1.22 6.98 4.84
C ASN A 85 1.45 8.29 5.58
N LEU A 86 2.04 9.25 4.90
CA LEU A 86 2.17 10.63 5.35
C LEU A 86 1.68 11.54 4.21
N PHE A 87 0.84 12.49 4.56
CA PHE A 87 0.34 13.53 3.67
C PHE A 87 0.75 14.88 4.25
N ALA A 88 1.32 15.74 3.43
CA ALA A 88 1.64 17.10 3.79
C ALA A 88 1.12 18.06 2.72
N ASP A 89 0.32 19.03 3.15
CA ASP A 89 -0.32 20.01 2.29
C ASP A 89 0.10 21.39 2.69
N VAL A 90 0.48 22.20 1.71
CA VAL A 90 0.80 23.62 1.88
C VAL A 90 -0.03 24.44 0.90
N HIS A 91 -0.88 25.29 1.43
CA HIS A 91 -1.61 26.29 0.64
C HIS A 91 -1.04 27.67 0.89
N TRP A 92 -0.80 28.40 -0.20
CA TRP A 92 -0.41 29.80 -0.17
C TRP A 92 -1.12 30.58 -1.28
N LYS A 93 -2.05 31.42 -0.89
CA LYS A 93 -2.90 32.18 -1.84
C LYS A 93 -3.58 31.25 -2.85
N GLN A 94 -3.10 31.26 -4.09
CA GLN A 94 -3.64 30.46 -5.20
C GLN A 94 -2.83 29.19 -5.48
N TRP A 95 -1.74 28.95 -4.74
CA TRP A 95 -0.89 27.79 -4.88
C TRP A 95 -1.22 26.73 -3.86
N ASN A 96 -1.12 25.48 -4.27
CA ASN A 96 -1.12 24.35 -3.36
C ASN A 96 -0.01 23.38 -3.72
N LEU A 97 0.69 22.93 -2.71
CA LEU A 97 1.70 21.88 -2.79
C LEU A 97 1.23 20.71 -1.93
N ASN A 98 1.13 19.54 -2.55
CA ASN A 98 0.81 18.31 -1.88
C ASN A 98 2.00 17.37 -1.95
N TYR A 99 2.33 16.73 -0.85
CA TYR A 99 3.33 15.68 -0.78
C TYR A 99 2.73 14.46 -0.11
N THR A 100 2.97 13.29 -0.70
CA THR A 100 2.55 12.00 -0.15
C THR A 100 3.74 11.07 -0.06
N LEU A 101 3.89 10.43 1.09
CA LEU A 101 4.82 9.33 1.31
C LEU A 101 4.01 8.08 1.61
N GLU A 102 4.32 6.98 0.92
CA GLU A 102 3.73 5.66 1.16
C GLU A 102 4.84 4.69 1.52
N MET A 103 4.71 4.01 2.64
CA MET A 103 5.62 2.96 3.09
C MET A 103 4.90 1.62 3.15
N THR A 104 5.45 0.62 2.50
CA THR A 104 4.98 -0.77 2.60
C THR A 104 6.12 -1.65 3.09
N GLY A 105 5.86 -2.41 4.15
CA GLY A 105 6.83 -3.33 4.73
C GLY A 105 7.10 -4.56 3.85
N VAL A 106 8.02 -5.41 4.31
CA VAL A 106 8.32 -6.70 3.68
C VAL A 106 7.06 -7.56 3.62
N ARG A 107 6.89 -8.28 2.51
CA ARG A 107 5.77 -9.21 2.30
C ARG A 107 6.32 -10.56 1.90
N ASN A 108 5.91 -11.60 2.59
CA ASN A 108 6.24 -12.98 2.22
C ASN A 108 5.48 -13.36 0.95
N THR A 109 6.11 -14.07 0.05
CA THR A 109 5.45 -14.60 -1.17
C THR A 109 5.17 -16.09 -1.07
N SER A 110 5.68 -16.75 -0.03
CA SER A 110 5.54 -18.19 0.25
C SER A 110 5.57 -18.44 1.76
N TYR A 111 4.97 -19.53 2.20
CA TYR A 111 5.10 -20.01 3.58
C TYR A 111 6.38 -20.84 3.82
N ALA A 112 7.04 -21.28 2.78
CA ALA A 112 8.25 -22.08 2.87
C ALA A 112 9.47 -21.18 3.05
N ALA A 113 9.89 -20.93 4.29
CA ALA A 113 11.16 -20.30 4.58
C ALA A 113 12.29 -21.17 4.04
N GLY A 114 13.18 -20.58 3.23
CA GLY A 114 14.37 -21.28 2.70
C GLY A 114 14.15 -22.15 1.44
N SER A 115 12.96 -22.15 0.84
CA SER A 115 12.75 -22.76 -0.46
C SER A 115 13.42 -21.92 -1.56
N TYR A 116 13.97 -22.57 -2.59
CA TYR A 116 14.52 -21.90 -3.78
C TYR A 116 13.56 -20.93 -4.47
N PHE A 117 12.28 -20.95 -4.11
CA PHE A 117 11.20 -20.13 -4.66
C PHE A 117 10.58 -19.14 -3.66
N SER A 118 11.14 -19.01 -2.44
CA SER A 118 10.65 -18.03 -1.47
C SER A 118 11.42 -16.72 -1.59
N TYR A 119 10.98 -15.86 -2.48
CA TYR A 119 11.49 -14.49 -2.56
C TYR A 119 10.52 -13.58 -1.81
N ASP A 120 10.97 -13.05 -0.68
CA ASP A 120 10.21 -11.99 -0.03
C ASP A 120 10.25 -10.73 -0.88
N LEU A 121 9.11 -10.07 -1.00
CA LEU A 121 9.05 -8.75 -1.61
C LEU A 121 9.63 -7.74 -0.63
N PRO A 122 10.69 -7.01 -0.99
CA PRO A 122 11.33 -6.05 -0.10
C PRO A 122 10.38 -4.91 0.26
N ALA A 123 10.62 -4.30 1.41
CA ALA A 123 9.97 -3.06 1.77
C ALA A 123 10.34 -1.94 0.79
N TYR A 124 9.40 -1.02 0.60
CA TYR A 124 9.65 0.17 -0.23
C TYR A 124 8.99 1.41 0.36
N VAL A 125 9.49 2.55 -0.05
CA VAL A 125 8.93 3.87 0.21
C VAL A 125 8.76 4.58 -1.13
N LEU A 126 7.57 5.13 -1.36
CA LEU A 126 7.24 5.94 -2.53
C LEU A 126 6.99 7.38 -2.10
N HIS A 127 7.43 8.31 -2.93
CA HIS A 127 7.24 9.72 -2.73
C HIS A 127 6.47 10.29 -3.93
N HIS A 128 5.42 11.04 -3.66
CA HIS A 128 4.62 11.71 -4.68
C HIS A 128 4.55 13.19 -4.34
N ILE A 129 4.56 14.02 -5.36
CA ILE A 129 4.43 15.47 -5.20
C ILE A 129 3.46 16.02 -6.24
N ALA A 130 2.64 16.97 -5.86
CA ALA A 130 1.78 17.70 -6.77
C ALA A 130 1.82 19.19 -6.46
N LEU A 131 2.01 20.02 -7.51
CA LEU A 131 1.96 21.45 -7.43
C LEU A 131 0.77 21.95 -8.25
N GLY A 132 -0.18 22.60 -7.58
CA GLY A 132 -1.36 23.16 -8.19
C GLY A 132 -1.41 24.68 -8.11
N ARG A 133 -2.10 25.30 -9.08
CA ARG A 133 -2.41 26.71 -9.06
C ARG A 133 -3.83 26.98 -9.54
N GLN A 134 -4.55 27.82 -8.80
CA GLN A 134 -5.83 28.37 -9.22
C GLN A 134 -5.62 29.69 -9.93
N ILE A 135 -6.14 29.85 -11.15
CA ILE A 135 -6.04 31.08 -11.96
C ILE A 135 -7.46 31.46 -12.40
N GLY A 136 -8.12 32.30 -11.62
CA GLY A 136 -9.54 32.58 -11.84
C GLY A 136 -10.39 31.32 -11.74
N LYS A 137 -11.08 30.95 -12.83
CA LYS A 137 -11.89 29.73 -12.91
C LYS A 137 -11.09 28.49 -13.33
N PHE A 138 -9.82 28.63 -13.73
CA PHE A 138 -8.94 27.52 -14.10
C PHE A 138 -8.18 26.98 -12.88
N LYS A 139 -8.05 25.66 -12.83
CA LYS A 139 -7.09 24.97 -11.97
C LYS A 139 -6.10 24.22 -12.86
N LEU A 140 -4.81 24.44 -12.63
CA LEU A 140 -3.74 23.67 -13.25
C LEU A 140 -2.97 22.93 -12.15
N GLU A 141 -2.67 21.64 -12.37
CA GLU A 141 -1.88 20.84 -11.43
C GLU A 141 -0.89 19.97 -12.20
N LEU A 142 0.37 20.01 -11.76
CA LEU A 142 1.44 19.11 -12.20
C LEU A 142 1.72 18.13 -11.07
N ARG A 143 1.67 16.83 -11.37
CA ARG A 143 1.93 15.75 -10.43
C ARG A 143 3.10 14.90 -10.89
N CYS A 144 3.95 14.51 -9.96
CA CYS A 144 4.98 13.50 -10.14
C CYS A 144 4.72 12.34 -9.18
N ASN A 145 4.44 11.17 -9.73
CA ASN A 145 4.31 9.94 -8.96
C ASN A 145 5.67 9.22 -8.93
N ASN A 146 5.95 8.55 -7.80
CA ASN A 146 7.21 7.84 -7.59
C ASN A 146 8.43 8.72 -7.91
N LEU A 147 8.53 9.87 -7.22
CA LEU A 147 9.53 10.93 -7.46
C LEU A 147 10.97 10.40 -7.47
N THR A 148 11.27 9.43 -6.63
CA THR A 148 12.61 8.82 -6.50
C THR A 148 12.88 7.73 -7.52
N ASP A 149 11.93 7.42 -8.41
CA ASP A 149 12.03 6.35 -9.41
C ASP A 149 12.35 4.98 -8.78
N LYS A 150 11.73 4.72 -7.63
CA LYS A 150 11.93 3.46 -6.91
C LYS A 150 11.39 2.29 -7.71
N ALA A 151 12.22 1.32 -8.06
CA ALA A 151 11.77 0.04 -8.58
C ALA A 151 11.15 -0.79 -7.46
N TYR A 152 9.92 -1.25 -7.64
CA TYR A 152 9.19 -2.05 -6.66
C TYR A 152 8.21 -3.02 -7.32
N GLN A 153 7.73 -3.97 -6.53
CA GLN A 153 6.76 -4.98 -6.95
C GLN A 153 5.68 -5.13 -5.87
N ASN A 154 4.43 -5.24 -6.28
CA ASN A 154 3.32 -5.61 -5.40
C ASN A 154 2.99 -7.10 -5.48
N VAL A 155 3.28 -7.69 -6.62
CA VAL A 155 3.20 -9.13 -6.87
C VAL A 155 4.54 -9.58 -7.44
N LEU A 156 5.01 -10.74 -7.01
CA LEU A 156 6.27 -11.32 -7.46
C LEU A 156 6.32 -11.40 -8.99
N TRP A 157 7.43 -11.00 -9.57
CA TRP A 157 7.69 -10.92 -11.03
C TRP A 157 6.84 -9.90 -11.80
N ARG A 158 6.10 -9.03 -11.11
CA ARG A 158 5.38 -7.93 -11.74
C ARG A 158 5.97 -6.59 -11.31
N ALA A 159 6.74 -5.98 -12.19
CA ALA A 159 7.25 -4.63 -11.98
C ALA A 159 6.09 -3.63 -11.95
N MET A 160 6.12 -2.74 -10.98
CA MET A 160 5.19 -1.60 -10.89
C MET A 160 5.75 -0.40 -11.66
N PRO A 161 4.90 0.57 -12.04
CA PRO A 161 5.34 1.76 -12.76
C PRO A 161 6.44 2.52 -12.02
N GLY A 162 7.47 2.95 -12.76
CA GLY A 162 8.47 3.88 -12.29
C GLY A 162 7.91 5.30 -12.14
N ARG A 163 8.78 6.30 -12.15
CA ARG A 163 8.38 7.71 -12.09
C ARG A 163 7.49 8.08 -13.27
N SER A 164 6.39 8.76 -12.97
CA SER A 164 5.45 9.27 -13.98
C SER A 164 5.05 10.70 -13.68
N TRP A 165 4.74 11.45 -14.75
CA TRP A 165 4.29 12.83 -14.67
C TRP A 165 2.89 12.94 -15.25
N GLU A 166 2.04 13.72 -14.59
CA GLU A 166 0.68 13.96 -15.00
C GLU A 166 0.38 15.46 -14.94
N ILE A 167 -0.31 15.99 -15.94
CA ILE A 167 -0.83 17.36 -15.96
C ILE A 167 -2.34 17.28 -15.94
N MET A 168 -2.96 17.96 -14.98
CA MET A 168 -4.40 18.05 -14.86
C MET A 168 -4.83 19.50 -15.02
N ALA A 169 -5.84 19.75 -15.86
CA ALA A 169 -6.47 21.05 -16.03
C ALA A 169 -7.96 20.93 -15.71
N GLY A 170 -8.48 21.83 -14.90
CA GLY A 170 -9.90 21.89 -14.53
C GLY A 170 -10.48 23.28 -14.77
N TRP A 171 -11.75 23.33 -15.08
CA TRP A 171 -12.51 24.55 -15.20
C TRP A 171 -13.70 24.54 -14.23
N LYS A 172 -13.88 25.64 -13.48
CA LYS A 172 -15.04 25.81 -12.60
C LYS A 172 -16.06 26.70 -13.30
N PHE A 173 -17.23 26.17 -13.57
CA PHE A 173 -18.36 26.88 -14.16
C PHE A 173 -18.99 27.90 -13.19
#